data_d1e8affaba40a3b85ea1ae8e382c3ebc
#
_entry.id   d1e8affaba40a3b85ea1ae8e382c3ebc
#
_cell.length_a   1.000
_cell.length_b   1.000
_cell.length_c   1.000
_cell.angle_alpha   90.00
_cell.angle_beta   90.00
_cell.angle_gamma   90.00
#
_symmetry.space_group_name_H-M   'P 1'
#
loop_
_entity.id
_entity.type
_entity.pdbx_description
1 polymer ?
#
loop_
_entity_poly.entity_id
_entity_poly.type
_entity_poly.pdbx_seq_one_letter_code
_entity_poly.pdbx_strand_id
1 'polypeptide(L)'
;LPSSSRIQFVKAILLEQSNGGIIVLPGAAGTVQEIFQDACENYYATGARVTPIVLVGEKHWREELPVWPLLQALAVGRAMEDRIALVDTVDEAVAFIDTMTPLRRRTRF
;
A
#
# COMPACT_ATOMS: atom_id res chain seq x y z
N LEU A 1 2.89 -19.65 11.68
CA LEU A 1 2.98 -20.71 10.71
C LEU A 1 3.74 -20.27 9.49
N PRO A 2 4.38 -21.20 8.84
CA PRO A 2 5.18 -20.86 7.67
C PRO A 2 4.38 -20.16 6.59
N SER A 3 3.12 -20.51 6.43
CA SER A 3 2.32 -19.89 5.37
C SER A 3 2.11 -18.40 5.63
N SER A 4 1.97 -18.01 6.88
CA SER A 4 1.82 -16.60 7.18
C SER A 4 3.09 -15.83 6.84
N SER A 5 4.22 -16.41 7.15
CA SER A 5 5.48 -15.75 6.84
C SER A 5 5.65 -15.60 5.35
N ARG A 6 5.25 -16.61 4.61
CA ARG A 6 5.39 -16.55 3.17
C ARG A 6 4.51 -15.48 2.55
N ILE A 7 3.32 -15.29 3.11
CA ILE A 7 2.44 -14.24 2.62
C ILE A 7 3.09 -12.88 2.81
N GLN A 8 3.71 -12.68 3.94
CA GLN A 8 4.38 -11.42 4.19
C GLN A 8 5.55 -11.20 3.26
N PHE A 9 6.26 -12.26 2.94
CA PHE A 9 7.35 -12.16 1.98
C PHE A 9 6.86 -11.75 0.61
N VAL A 10 5.76 -12.33 0.17
CA VAL A 10 5.23 -11.98 -1.13
C VAL A 10 4.90 -10.50 -1.19
N LYS A 11 4.30 -9.99 -0.13
CA LYS A 11 3.99 -8.58 -0.08
C LYS A 11 5.26 -7.73 -0.18
N ALA A 12 6.27 -8.11 0.55
CA ALA A 12 7.51 -7.34 0.57
C ALA A 12 8.21 -7.38 -0.79
N ILE A 13 8.16 -8.52 -1.47
CA ILE A 13 8.78 -8.63 -2.77
C ILE A 13 8.12 -7.71 -3.76
N LEU A 14 6.79 -7.69 -3.78
CA LEU A 14 6.07 -6.81 -4.68
C LEU A 14 6.42 -5.36 -4.41
N LEU A 15 6.55 -5.03 -3.16
CA LEU A 15 6.91 -3.70 -2.74
C LEU A 15 8.22 -3.24 -3.34
N GLU A 16 9.23 -4.07 -3.26
CA GLU A 16 10.53 -3.68 -3.76
C GLU A 16 10.55 -3.50 -5.26
N GLN A 17 9.81 -4.34 -5.95
CA GLN A 17 9.76 -4.25 -7.40
C GLN A 17 9.10 -2.97 -7.85
N SER A 18 8.32 -2.34 -7.01
CA SER A 18 7.49 -1.22 -7.41
C SER A 18 8.06 0.12 -7.02
N ASN A 19 9.37 0.20 -6.82
CA ASN A 19 10.00 1.49 -6.61
C ASN A 19 9.45 2.24 -5.41
N GLY A 20 9.28 1.54 -4.32
CA GLY A 20 8.89 2.20 -3.10
C GLY A 20 7.40 2.26 -2.86
N GLY A 21 6.65 1.43 -3.55
CA GLY A 21 5.24 1.29 -3.23
C GLY A 21 5.00 0.01 -2.47
N ILE A 22 3.95 -0.02 -1.67
CA ILE A 22 3.56 -1.19 -0.90
C ILE A 22 2.27 -1.73 -1.47
N ILE A 23 2.29 -2.98 -1.95
CA ILE A 23 1.12 -3.64 -2.49
C ILE A 23 0.72 -4.73 -1.50
N VAL A 24 -0.48 -4.63 -0.96
CA VAL A 24 -0.95 -5.52 0.09
C VAL A 24 -2.06 -6.41 -0.45
N LEU A 25 -1.79 -7.69 -0.52
CA LEU A 25 -2.79 -8.68 -0.94
C LEU A 25 -3.73 -9.00 0.22
N PRO A 26 -4.90 -9.57 -0.07
CA PRO A 26 -5.83 -9.91 1.01
C PRO A 26 -5.15 -10.79 2.04
N GLY A 27 -5.36 -10.46 3.30
CA GLY A 27 -4.75 -11.19 4.38
C GLY A 27 -5.53 -11.00 5.65
N ALA A 28 -4.94 -11.39 6.77
CA ALA A 28 -5.61 -11.38 8.05
C ALA A 28 -4.85 -10.52 9.05
N ALA A 29 -4.78 -10.96 10.31
CA ALA A 29 -4.29 -10.13 11.38
C ALA A 29 -2.87 -9.62 11.18
N GLY A 30 -1.96 -10.49 10.73
CA GLY A 30 -0.59 -10.06 10.53
C GLY A 30 -0.45 -9.04 9.43
N THR A 31 -1.24 -9.21 8.38
CA THR A 31 -1.24 -8.26 7.29
C THR A 31 -1.81 -6.92 7.74
N VAL A 32 -2.88 -6.95 8.52
CA VAL A 32 -3.47 -5.72 9.06
C VAL A 32 -2.45 -5.00 9.92
N GLN A 33 -1.75 -5.74 10.75
CA GLN A 33 -0.73 -5.13 11.60
C GLN A 33 0.33 -4.42 10.78
N GLU A 34 0.78 -5.05 9.70
CA GLU A 34 1.80 -4.44 8.88
C GLU A 34 1.30 -3.22 8.13
N ILE A 35 0.05 -3.27 7.68
CA ILE A 35 -0.53 -2.10 7.03
C ILE A 35 -0.47 -0.90 7.95
N PHE A 36 -0.86 -1.08 9.20
CA PHE A 36 -0.92 0.06 10.09
C PHE A 36 0.44 0.43 10.64
N GLN A 37 1.39 -0.48 10.64
CA GLN A 37 2.76 -0.09 10.92
C GLN A 37 3.29 0.83 9.83
N ASP A 38 3.08 0.46 8.57
CA ASP A 38 3.49 1.30 7.46
C ASP A 38 2.73 2.61 7.45
N ALA A 39 1.44 2.57 7.76
CA ALA A 39 0.63 3.77 7.81
C ALA A 39 1.11 4.70 8.92
N CYS A 40 1.53 4.14 10.03
CA CYS A 40 2.05 4.96 11.11
C CYS A 40 3.30 5.72 10.68
N GLU A 41 4.18 5.06 9.96
CA GLU A 41 5.37 5.73 9.47
C GLU A 41 5.00 6.83 8.49
N ASN A 42 4.04 6.56 7.60
CA ASN A 42 3.60 7.56 6.65
C ASN A 42 2.89 8.72 7.32
N TYR A 43 2.20 8.45 8.40
CA TYR A 43 1.44 9.47 9.11
C TYR A 43 2.36 10.59 9.61
N TYR A 44 3.55 10.22 10.02
CA TYR A 44 4.50 11.19 10.53
C TYR A 44 5.55 11.61 9.52
N ALA A 45 5.50 11.07 8.32
CA ALA A 45 6.49 11.40 7.30
C ALA A 45 6.13 12.69 6.58
N THR A 46 7.14 13.37 6.06
CA THR A 46 6.89 14.48 5.17
C THR A 46 6.69 13.94 3.76
N GLY A 47 6.13 14.78 2.89
CA GLY A 47 5.65 14.33 1.61
C GLY A 47 6.61 13.46 0.82
N ALA A 48 7.89 13.84 0.79
CA ALA A 48 8.83 13.07 -0.03
C ALA A 48 9.11 11.69 0.51
N ARG A 49 8.79 11.45 1.77
CA ARG A 49 9.08 10.17 2.40
C ARG A 49 7.89 9.27 2.54
N VAL A 50 6.74 9.72 2.08
CA VAL A 50 5.54 8.91 2.18
C VAL A 50 5.58 7.83 1.10
N THR A 51 5.43 6.58 1.53
CA THR A 51 5.44 5.44 0.63
C THR A 51 4.01 5.10 0.23
N PRO A 52 3.69 5.02 -1.06
CA PRO A 52 2.34 4.66 -1.48
C PRO A 52 1.94 3.29 -0.95
N ILE A 53 0.70 3.17 -0.50
CA ILE A 53 0.15 1.92 -0.01
C ILE A 53 -1.09 1.59 -0.82
N VAL A 54 -1.10 0.43 -1.46
CA VAL A 54 -2.22 0.00 -2.28
C VAL A 54 -2.75 -1.32 -1.74
N LEU A 55 -4.02 -1.34 -1.38
CA LEU A 55 -4.66 -2.56 -0.92
C LEU A 55 -5.34 -3.23 -2.10
N VAL A 56 -5.12 -4.52 -2.27
CA VAL A 56 -5.73 -5.30 -3.33
C VAL A 56 -6.85 -6.14 -2.74
N GLY A 57 -8.03 -6.05 -3.34
CA GLY A 57 -9.20 -6.78 -2.86
C GLY A 57 -10.22 -5.86 -2.24
N GLU A 58 -11.01 -5.21 -3.08
CA GLU A 58 -11.93 -4.19 -2.60
C GLU A 58 -12.91 -4.74 -1.58
N LYS A 59 -13.53 -5.88 -1.89
CA LYS A 59 -14.49 -6.44 -0.98
C LYS A 59 -13.85 -6.83 0.35
N HIS A 60 -12.67 -7.42 0.27
CA HIS A 60 -11.97 -7.87 1.46
C HIS A 60 -11.67 -6.69 2.39
N TRP A 61 -11.11 -5.63 1.84
CA TRP A 61 -10.63 -4.53 2.67
C TRP A 61 -11.71 -3.52 3.02
N ARG A 62 -12.87 -3.60 2.36
CA ARG A 62 -13.99 -2.74 2.72
C ARG A 62 -14.98 -3.42 3.64
N GLU A 63 -15.24 -4.71 3.41
CA GLU A 63 -16.35 -5.40 4.06
C GLU A 63 -15.91 -6.46 5.04
N GLU A 64 -15.00 -7.32 4.62
CA GLU A 64 -14.61 -8.43 5.47
C GLU A 64 -13.68 -8.01 6.58
N LEU A 65 -12.66 -7.25 6.26
CA LEU A 65 -11.80 -6.61 7.25
C LEU A 65 -11.70 -5.15 6.85
N PRO A 66 -12.55 -4.29 7.38
CA PRO A 66 -12.69 -2.92 6.87
C PRO A 66 -11.50 -2.03 7.24
N VAL A 67 -10.34 -2.38 6.74
CA VAL A 67 -9.13 -1.59 6.92
C VAL A 67 -9.17 -0.32 6.10
N TRP A 68 -9.79 -0.38 4.92
CA TRP A 68 -9.74 0.74 4.00
C TRP A 68 -10.39 2.00 4.59
N PRO A 69 -11.60 1.94 5.16
CA PRO A 69 -12.18 3.16 5.72
C PRO A 69 -11.33 3.75 6.85
N LEU A 70 -10.71 2.89 7.65
CA LEU A 70 -9.88 3.38 8.72
C LEU A 70 -8.60 4.01 8.19
N LEU A 71 -8.01 3.39 7.18
CA LEU A 71 -6.82 3.95 6.56
C LEU A 71 -7.12 5.31 5.93
N GLN A 72 -8.26 5.43 5.27
CA GLN A 72 -8.67 6.71 4.71
C GLN A 72 -8.82 7.77 5.80
N ALA A 73 -9.40 7.40 6.92
CA ALA A 73 -9.60 8.34 8.01
C ALA A 73 -8.27 8.85 8.56
N LEU A 74 -7.29 7.97 8.65
CA LEU A 74 -5.97 8.38 9.10
C LEU A 74 -5.30 9.31 8.10
N ALA A 75 -5.56 9.10 6.82
CA ALA A 75 -4.83 9.81 5.77
C ALA A 75 -5.35 11.22 5.52
N VAL A 76 -6.57 11.50 5.93
CA VAL A 76 -7.20 12.77 5.59
C VAL A 76 -6.38 13.95 6.11
N GLY A 77 -6.08 14.88 5.23
CA GLY A 77 -5.34 16.07 5.60
C GLY A 77 -3.84 15.87 5.73
N ARG A 78 -3.34 14.67 5.38
CA ARG A 78 -1.93 14.39 5.48
C ARG A 78 -1.32 14.12 4.11
N ALA A 79 0.00 14.12 4.04
CA ALA A 79 0.68 13.88 2.78
C ALA A 79 0.35 12.52 2.20
N MET A 80 -0.04 11.57 3.03
CA MET A 80 -0.37 10.23 2.55
C MET A 80 -1.76 10.12 1.94
N GLU A 81 -2.54 11.18 1.99
CA GLU A 81 -3.94 11.08 1.57
C GLU A 81 -4.10 10.63 0.13
N ASP A 82 -3.30 11.15 -0.77
CA ASP A 82 -3.38 10.75 -2.17
C ASP A 82 -2.33 9.71 -2.53
N ARG A 83 -1.76 9.07 -1.54
CA ARG A 83 -0.81 8.00 -1.76
C ARG A 83 -1.33 6.67 -1.27
N ILE A 84 -2.64 6.54 -1.08
CA ILE A 84 -3.26 5.26 -0.74
C ILE A 84 -4.33 4.97 -1.76
N ALA A 85 -4.54 3.68 -2.03
CA ALA A 85 -5.55 3.26 -3.01
C ALA A 85 -6.07 1.88 -2.65
N LEU A 86 -7.27 1.59 -3.14
CA LEU A 86 -7.89 0.28 -3.01
C LEU A 86 -8.28 -0.18 -4.39
N VAL A 87 -7.74 -1.30 -4.80
CA VAL A 87 -7.94 -1.82 -6.15
C VAL A 87 -8.28 -3.31 -6.07
N ASP A 88 -8.55 -3.92 -7.21
CA ASP A 88 -8.89 -5.33 -7.22
C ASP A 88 -7.82 -6.23 -7.80
N THR A 89 -6.85 -5.68 -8.50
CA THR A 89 -5.81 -6.49 -9.11
C THR A 89 -4.43 -5.89 -8.83
N VAL A 90 -3.44 -6.75 -8.92
CA VAL A 90 -2.05 -6.30 -8.77
C VAL A 90 -1.67 -5.35 -9.89
N ASP A 91 -2.18 -5.60 -11.10
CA ASP A 91 -1.89 -4.71 -12.21
C ASP A 91 -2.36 -3.29 -11.93
N GLU A 92 -3.55 -3.17 -11.35
CA GLU A 92 -4.05 -1.85 -10.99
C GLU A 92 -3.19 -1.21 -9.91
N ALA A 93 -2.71 -2.02 -8.97
CA ALA A 93 -1.86 -1.51 -7.91
C ALA A 93 -0.55 -0.98 -8.47
N VAL A 94 0.06 -1.73 -9.38
CA VAL A 94 1.30 -1.30 -10.01
C VAL A 94 1.08 -0.01 -10.78
N ALA A 95 -0.03 0.07 -11.49
CA ALA A 95 -0.32 1.28 -12.27
C ALA A 95 -0.45 2.49 -11.34
N PHE A 96 -1.10 2.32 -10.20
CA PHE A 96 -1.23 3.41 -9.27
C PHE A 96 0.13 3.88 -8.77
N ILE A 97 0.98 2.94 -8.40
CA ILE A 97 2.30 3.29 -7.91
C ILE A 97 3.12 3.97 -8.99
N ASP A 98 2.97 3.52 -10.21
CA ASP A 98 3.69 4.15 -11.31
C ASP A 98 3.28 5.60 -11.51
N THR A 99 2.05 5.95 -11.19
CA THR A 99 1.66 7.35 -11.30
C THR A 99 2.35 8.21 -10.27
N MET A 100 2.88 7.60 -9.24
CA MET A 100 3.58 8.36 -8.20
C MET A 100 5.01 8.69 -8.59
N THR A 101 5.60 7.93 -9.51
CA THR A 101 6.99 8.13 -9.89
C THR A 101 7.26 8.13 -11.38
N PRO A 102 6.30 8.51 -12.21
CA PRO A 102 6.53 8.41 -13.65
C PRO A 102 7.53 9.41 -14.17
N LEU A 103 7.60 10.54 -13.54
CA LEU A 103 8.45 11.60 -14.02
C LEU A 103 9.91 11.24 -13.97
N ARG A 104 10.33 10.63 -12.90
CA ARG A 104 11.70 10.20 -12.77
C ARG A 104 12.07 9.21 -13.84
N ARG A 105 11.18 8.29 -14.13
CA ARG A 105 11.46 7.29 -15.12
C ARG A 105 11.56 7.91 -16.50
N ARG A 106 10.71 8.87 -16.76
CA ARG A 106 10.72 9.50 -18.07
C ARG A 106 11.95 10.33 -18.32
N THR A 107 12.44 10.94 -17.29
CA THR A 107 13.61 11.80 -17.48
C THR A 107 14.87 11.01 -17.74
N ARG A 108 14.80 9.70 -17.65
CA ARG A 108 15.96 8.91 -17.96
C ARG A 108 16.18 8.73 -19.43
N PHE A 109 15.24 9.09 -20.21
CA PHE A 109 15.37 8.96 -21.66
C PHE A 109 15.60 10.28 -22.34
#